data_d7b79bb23fe47aa0fc6c7fdb3269774d
#
_entry.id   d7b79bb23fe47aa0fc6c7fdb3269774d
#
_cell.length_a   1.000
_cell.length_b   1.000
_cell.length_c   1.000
_cell.angle_alpha   90.00
_cell.angle_beta   90.00
_cell.angle_gamma   90.00
#
_symmetry.space_group_name_H-M   'P 1'
#
loop_
_entity.id
_entity.type
_entity.pdbx_description
1 polymer ?
#
loop_
_entity_poly.entity_id
_entity_poly.type
_entity_poly.pdbx_seq_one_letter_code
_entity_poly.pdbx_strand_id
1 'polypeptide(L)'
;MIELGYRIIYYKNHEDKVGTLLHETQLDGDKVSAGRLEQSLSDIGTFEFELMYDHPLYNQIEPITGLVKIVNKYDKEVEFYGRVLKPDAGMDSTGLFAKTFVCESVLGYLQDSTQIFQRVPNNGVEDYLRRIVDVHNGQVEPHKQFKIGRVTVPNQSDVPYRYIGYNTTFETIKTYLVGRMGGYIQLRLEEDGVYLDYLKDVGQDMSSPIQLGTNIETARRELDLSNLITRLVPLGADLDKDTRDEETGQYVVRERVTINSANGGKSYIEDAELVRQFGIIQRPMDWTEIKDARILLERGKQYMANQKIAISAWSVSVVELYLIDHSFEKFKIGNTHPIDNPPLSGVERLQIIKKVIDVTQAESVDLTVGADSMTLSKFQLQQQEATKSMEKVMADQQAANTKLEAQANYNNQMSLLQTELSQYQVNSDSFAQEIQVLTDQIAQLDPESDANLIASLTVQKQVAEGKKKSFDNKVAETQVAIKKLKETQGGNADGL
;
A
#
# COMPACT_ATOMS: atom_id res chain seq x y z
N MET A 1 45.41 19.09 16.60
CA MET A 1 44.18 19.16 17.40
C MET A 1 43.15 18.32 16.67
N ILE A 2 42.58 17.32 17.31
CA ILE A 2 41.56 16.47 16.67
C ILE A 2 40.30 17.34 16.56
N GLU A 3 39.78 17.49 15.34
CA GLU A 3 38.55 18.24 15.09
C GLU A 3 37.35 17.30 15.34
N LEU A 4 36.82 17.31 16.55
CA LEU A 4 35.65 16.54 16.93
C LEU A 4 34.34 17.26 16.59
N GLY A 5 33.30 16.49 16.35
CA GLY A 5 31.95 16.99 16.16
C GLY A 5 31.54 17.13 14.69
N TYR A 6 30.47 17.87 14.48
CA TYR A 6 29.80 18.00 13.19
C TYR A 6 29.90 19.44 12.68
N ARG A 7 30.00 19.57 11.35
CA ARG A 7 29.80 20.84 10.63
C ARG A 7 28.51 20.74 9.84
N ILE A 8 27.64 21.74 9.99
CA ILE A 8 26.37 21.84 9.29
C ILE A 8 26.44 23.03 8.34
N ILE A 9 26.15 22.78 7.08
CA ILE A 9 26.17 23.76 6.00
C ILE A 9 24.76 23.88 5.44
N TYR A 10 24.25 25.09 5.37
CA TYR A 10 22.99 25.43 4.71
C TYR A 10 23.26 25.92 3.29
N TYR A 11 22.51 25.45 2.34
CA TYR A 11 22.48 25.88 0.94
C TYR A 11 21.10 26.48 0.65
N LYS A 12 21.07 27.68 0.06
CA LYS A 12 19.81 28.37 -0.23
C LYS A 12 18.91 27.58 -1.20
N ASN A 13 19.52 26.87 -2.15
CA ASN A 13 18.88 25.96 -3.10
C ASN A 13 19.91 25.03 -3.74
N HIS A 14 19.50 24.18 -4.67
CA HIS A 14 20.38 23.23 -5.35
C HIS A 14 21.47 23.86 -6.25
N GLU A 15 21.32 25.14 -6.63
CA GLU A 15 22.30 25.88 -7.43
C GLU A 15 23.41 26.49 -6.56
N ASP A 16 23.16 26.68 -5.28
CA ASP A 16 24.14 27.18 -4.32
C ASP A 16 25.25 26.13 -4.13
N LYS A 17 26.46 26.45 -4.60
CA LYS A 17 27.62 25.52 -4.53
C LYS A 17 28.54 25.81 -3.34
N VAL A 18 28.36 26.94 -2.66
CA VAL A 18 29.24 27.38 -1.56
C VAL A 18 28.62 27.03 -0.22
N GLY A 19 27.34 27.33 -0.06
CA GLY A 19 26.63 27.21 1.20
C GLY A 19 27.07 28.22 2.25
N THR A 20 26.33 28.28 3.35
CA THR A 20 26.60 29.13 4.52
C THR A 20 26.73 28.23 5.75
N LEU A 21 27.72 28.52 6.61
CA LEU A 21 27.90 27.76 7.84
C LEU A 21 26.69 27.98 8.77
N LEU A 22 26.04 26.88 9.14
CA LEU A 22 24.89 26.85 10.04
C LEU A 22 25.32 26.49 11.48
N HIS A 23 26.28 25.54 11.60
CA HIS A 23 26.76 25.06 12.88
C HIS A 23 28.19 24.56 12.78
N GLU A 24 28.98 24.87 13.78
CA GLU A 24 30.25 24.23 14.01
C GLU A 24 30.57 24.15 15.51
N THR A 25 30.81 22.93 16.01
CA THR A 25 30.94 22.61 17.42
C THR A 25 32.04 23.41 18.14
N GLN A 26 33.14 23.73 17.46
CA GLN A 26 34.34 24.31 18.05
C GLN A 26 34.48 25.82 17.86
N LEU A 27 33.62 26.48 17.10
CA LEU A 27 33.66 27.90 16.90
C LEU A 27 32.81 28.65 17.97
N ASP A 28 33.33 29.77 18.46
CA ASP A 28 32.49 30.73 19.16
C ASP A 28 31.64 31.45 18.10
N GLY A 29 30.35 31.27 18.13
CA GLY A 29 29.44 31.91 17.19
C GLY A 29 28.28 31.06 16.77
N ASP A 30 27.99 31.07 15.49
CA ASP A 30 26.78 30.50 14.89
C ASP A 30 26.62 29.01 15.20
N LYS A 31 25.69 28.71 16.12
CA LYS A 31 25.42 27.32 16.55
C LYS A 31 23.93 27.06 16.58
N VAL A 32 23.52 25.88 16.23
CA VAL A 32 22.19 25.38 16.56
C VAL A 32 22.10 25.22 18.08
N SER A 33 20.97 25.59 18.68
CA SER A 33 20.71 25.41 20.10
C SER A 33 20.37 23.95 20.43
N ALA A 34 19.75 23.24 19.48
CA ALA A 34 19.49 21.81 19.49
C ALA A 34 19.61 21.24 18.08
N GLY A 35 19.99 19.97 17.96
CA GLY A 35 20.10 19.36 16.65
C GLY A 35 20.07 17.84 16.71
N ARG A 36 18.98 17.23 16.25
CA ARG A 36 18.75 15.80 16.28
C ARG A 36 18.73 15.21 14.87
N LEU A 37 19.74 14.43 14.55
CA LEU A 37 19.80 13.65 13.30
C LEU A 37 19.32 12.22 13.57
N GLU A 38 18.32 11.78 12.85
CA GLU A 38 17.78 10.44 12.90
C GLU A 38 17.99 9.74 11.56
N GLN A 39 18.65 8.58 11.58
CA GLN A 39 18.91 7.73 10.44
C GLN A 39 18.32 6.35 10.69
N SER A 40 17.70 5.74 9.67
CA SER A 40 17.15 4.38 9.75
C SER A 40 17.41 3.62 8.46
N LEU A 41 17.49 2.29 8.55
CA LEU A 41 17.65 1.43 7.38
C LEU A 41 16.45 1.56 6.44
N SER A 42 16.74 1.81 5.16
CA SER A 42 15.73 1.88 4.10
C SER A 42 14.59 2.86 4.37
N ASP A 43 14.86 3.91 5.12
CA ASP A 43 13.90 4.96 5.44
C ASP A 43 14.44 6.35 5.17
N ILE A 44 13.54 7.33 5.15
CA ILE A 44 13.89 8.72 4.95
C ILE A 44 14.48 9.24 6.28
N GLY A 45 15.77 9.54 6.27
CA GLY A 45 16.41 10.14 7.43
C GLY A 45 15.87 11.55 7.68
N THR A 46 15.83 11.96 8.95
CA THR A 46 15.35 13.29 9.34
C THR A 46 16.38 14.01 10.15
N PHE A 47 16.44 15.32 9.99
CA PHE A 47 17.23 16.20 10.81
C PHE A 47 16.37 17.35 11.34
N GLU A 48 16.24 17.43 12.65
CA GLU A 48 15.56 18.53 13.32
C GLU A 48 16.59 19.39 14.05
N PHE A 49 16.52 20.71 13.85
CA PHE A 49 17.42 21.65 14.55
C PHE A 49 16.69 22.92 14.93
N GLU A 50 17.23 23.59 15.96
CA GLU A 50 16.68 24.82 16.49
C GLU A 50 17.69 25.96 16.38
N LEU A 51 17.21 27.11 15.95
CA LEU A 51 17.96 28.37 15.94
C LEU A 51 17.35 29.39 16.91
N MET A 52 18.20 30.00 17.70
CA MET A 52 17.82 31.13 18.51
C MET A 52 17.75 32.41 17.66
N TYR A 53 17.03 33.41 18.12
CA TYR A 53 16.76 34.65 17.38
C TYR A 53 18.01 35.38 16.92
N ASP A 54 19.11 35.31 17.67
CA ASP A 54 20.41 35.93 17.38
C ASP A 54 21.23 35.27 16.32
N HIS A 55 20.83 34.05 15.89
CA HIS A 55 21.53 33.32 14.86
C HIS A 55 21.37 34.01 13.48
N PRO A 56 22.47 34.25 12.70
CA PRO A 56 22.40 34.97 11.42
C PRO A 56 21.42 34.38 10.42
N LEU A 57 21.26 33.05 10.39
CA LEU A 57 20.36 32.37 9.48
C LEU A 57 18.93 32.25 10.00
N TYR A 58 18.58 32.77 11.18
CA TYR A 58 17.26 32.65 11.80
C TYR A 58 16.09 32.97 10.85
N ASN A 59 16.23 34.00 10.00
CA ASN A 59 15.22 34.45 9.03
C ASN A 59 15.61 34.18 7.56
N GLN A 60 16.68 33.42 7.31
CA GLN A 60 17.21 33.23 5.95
C GLN A 60 17.01 31.84 5.39
N ILE A 61 16.53 30.89 6.22
CA ILE A 61 16.31 29.50 5.79
C ILE A 61 15.01 29.41 5.01
N GLU A 62 15.12 28.96 3.76
CA GLU A 62 14.00 28.81 2.82
C GLU A 62 13.43 27.38 2.90
N PRO A 63 12.12 27.22 3.21
CA PRO A 63 11.47 25.92 3.17
C PRO A 63 11.43 25.35 1.74
N ILE A 64 11.48 24.03 1.61
CA ILE A 64 11.37 23.23 0.39
C ILE A 64 12.57 23.36 -0.56
N THR A 65 13.08 24.56 -0.77
CA THR A 65 14.23 24.81 -1.66
C THR A 65 15.57 24.76 -0.95
N GLY A 66 15.61 25.13 0.33
CA GLY A 66 16.81 25.10 1.15
C GLY A 66 17.29 23.69 1.44
N LEU A 67 18.60 23.49 1.41
CA LEU A 67 19.25 22.20 1.65
C LEU A 67 20.19 22.29 2.84
N VAL A 68 20.33 21.20 3.57
CA VAL A 68 21.23 21.10 4.72
C VAL A 68 22.14 19.89 4.53
N LYS A 69 23.43 20.08 4.77
CA LYS A 69 24.46 19.03 4.73
C LYS A 69 25.16 18.95 6.08
N ILE A 70 25.19 17.76 6.66
CA ILE A 70 25.90 17.46 7.91
C ILE A 70 27.15 16.65 7.56
N VAL A 71 28.31 17.13 7.96
CA VAL A 71 29.60 16.50 7.71
C VAL A 71 30.28 16.22 9.05
N ASN A 72 30.71 14.99 9.24
CA ASN A 72 31.56 14.63 10.35
C ASN A 72 32.95 15.28 10.12
N LYS A 73 33.40 16.10 11.08
CA LYS A 73 34.65 16.86 10.92
C LYS A 73 35.88 15.98 10.87
N TYR A 74 35.77 14.81 11.52
CA TYR A 74 36.89 13.90 11.65
C TYR A 74 37.19 13.13 10.34
N ASP A 75 36.24 12.32 9.85
CA ASP A 75 36.41 11.48 8.66
C ASP A 75 35.93 12.15 7.37
N LYS A 76 35.33 13.35 7.46
CA LYS A 76 34.73 14.11 6.35
C LYS A 76 33.55 13.38 5.68
N GLU A 77 33.03 12.33 6.31
CA GLU A 77 31.85 11.62 5.82
C GLU A 77 30.60 12.51 5.92
N VAL A 78 29.76 12.43 4.89
CA VAL A 78 28.47 13.11 4.88
C VAL A 78 27.47 12.24 5.62
N GLU A 79 27.07 12.69 6.82
CA GLU A 79 26.08 11.97 7.63
C GLU A 79 24.65 12.23 7.16
N PHE A 80 24.40 13.42 6.61
CA PHE A 80 23.07 13.82 6.14
C PHE A 80 23.21 14.81 4.99
N TYR A 81 22.32 14.65 4.01
CA TYR A 81 22.07 15.66 2.99
C TYR A 81 20.57 15.63 2.67
N GLY A 82 19.91 16.77 2.82
CA GLY A 82 18.46 16.83 2.71
C GLY A 82 17.90 18.23 2.57
N ARG A 83 16.58 18.29 2.32
CA ARG A 83 15.84 19.55 2.18
C ARG A 83 15.16 19.96 3.48
N VAL A 84 15.00 21.25 3.67
CA VAL A 84 14.20 21.84 4.75
C VAL A 84 12.72 21.71 4.38
N LEU A 85 11.90 21.11 5.25
CA LEU A 85 10.46 20.97 5.00
C LEU A 85 9.67 22.16 5.53
N LYS A 86 9.77 22.43 6.83
CA LYS A 86 8.98 23.48 7.49
C LYS A 86 9.75 24.09 8.65
N PRO A 87 9.59 25.41 8.88
CA PRO A 87 9.90 26.06 10.15
C PRO A 87 8.71 25.97 11.11
N ASP A 88 9.00 25.92 12.40
CA ASP A 88 8.05 26.17 13.48
C ASP A 88 8.66 27.25 14.38
N ALA A 89 7.98 28.39 14.54
CA ALA A 89 8.50 29.53 15.28
C ALA A 89 7.70 29.74 16.56
N GLY A 90 8.38 29.85 17.69
CA GLY A 90 7.77 30.03 18.98
C GLY A 90 8.51 31.01 19.86
N MET A 91 7.85 31.44 20.92
CA MET A 91 8.42 32.14 22.05
C MET A 91 8.12 31.34 23.31
N ASP A 92 9.12 31.03 24.09
CA ASP A 92 8.93 30.30 25.34
C ASP A 92 8.41 31.19 26.47
N SER A 93 8.15 30.63 27.64
CA SER A 93 7.65 31.34 28.82
C SER A 93 8.65 32.36 29.40
N THR A 94 9.92 32.30 28.98
CA THR A 94 10.97 33.23 29.38
C THR A 94 11.12 34.42 28.43
N GLY A 95 10.37 34.40 27.30
CA GLY A 95 10.44 35.44 26.26
C GLY A 95 11.51 35.21 25.21
N LEU A 96 12.16 34.05 25.19
CA LEU A 96 13.13 33.68 24.16
C LEU A 96 12.43 33.22 22.91
N PHE A 97 12.88 33.71 21.76
CA PHE A 97 12.40 33.32 20.45
C PHE A 97 13.31 32.28 19.82
N ALA A 98 12.72 31.18 19.39
CA ALA A 98 13.39 30.11 18.68
C ALA A 98 12.61 29.69 17.43
N LYS A 99 13.31 29.12 16.45
CA LYS A 99 12.75 28.47 15.30
C LYS A 99 13.29 27.04 15.19
N THR A 100 12.39 26.08 15.17
CA THR A 100 12.70 24.70 14.89
C THR A 100 12.49 24.42 13.40
N PHE A 101 13.44 23.76 12.76
CA PHE A 101 13.40 23.38 11.37
C PHE A 101 13.46 21.86 11.27
N VAL A 102 12.55 21.30 10.48
CA VAL A 102 12.54 19.87 10.17
C VAL A 102 13.03 19.66 8.75
N CYS A 103 14.04 18.81 8.58
CA CYS A 103 14.60 18.43 7.28
C CYS A 103 14.39 16.94 7.05
N GLU A 104 14.25 16.56 5.78
CA GLU A 104 14.28 15.17 5.35
C GLU A 104 15.43 14.93 4.38
N SER A 105 16.00 13.72 4.40
CA SER A 105 17.06 13.35 3.46
C SER A 105 16.57 13.41 2.01
N VAL A 106 17.49 13.54 1.05
CA VAL A 106 17.11 13.57 -0.38
C VAL A 106 16.38 12.32 -0.85
N LEU A 107 16.37 11.22 -0.08
CA LEU A 107 15.50 10.08 -0.33
C LEU A 107 14.01 10.48 -0.32
N GLY A 108 13.66 11.52 0.43
CA GLY A 108 12.32 12.08 0.50
C GLY A 108 11.81 12.64 -0.84
N TYR A 109 12.67 12.95 -1.81
CA TYR A 109 12.25 13.33 -3.15
C TYR A 109 11.40 12.25 -3.84
N LEU A 110 11.57 10.98 -3.46
CA LEU A 110 10.71 9.90 -3.96
C LEU A 110 9.23 10.01 -3.52
N GLN A 111 8.91 10.91 -2.60
CA GLN A 111 7.53 11.25 -2.23
C GLN A 111 6.91 12.32 -3.14
N ASP A 112 7.73 13.06 -3.89
CA ASP A 112 7.29 14.14 -4.78
C ASP A 112 6.68 13.63 -6.10
N SER A 113 6.64 12.32 -6.32
CA SER A 113 6.11 11.70 -7.53
C SER A 113 5.16 10.56 -7.20
N THR A 114 4.22 10.32 -8.12
CA THR A 114 3.22 9.27 -8.00
C THR A 114 3.37 8.28 -9.14
N GLN A 115 3.34 7.00 -8.83
CA GLN A 115 3.36 5.95 -9.83
C GLN A 115 2.03 5.89 -10.58
N ILE A 116 2.09 5.51 -11.85
CA ILE A 116 0.92 5.22 -12.68
C ILE A 116 0.70 3.71 -12.74
N PHE A 117 -0.53 3.29 -12.98
CA PHE A 117 -0.82 1.87 -13.13
C PHE A 117 -0.01 1.24 -14.27
N GLN A 118 0.73 0.19 -13.97
CA GLN A 118 1.51 -0.56 -14.94
C GLN A 118 1.44 -2.06 -14.63
N ARG A 119 1.29 -2.86 -15.68
CA ARG A 119 1.54 -4.30 -15.66
C ARG A 119 2.94 -4.53 -16.21
N VAL A 120 3.88 -4.86 -15.34
CA VAL A 120 5.30 -5.01 -15.66
C VAL A 120 5.65 -6.49 -15.82
N PRO A 121 6.20 -6.94 -16.97
CA PRO A 121 6.75 -8.29 -17.09
C PRO A 121 7.85 -8.51 -16.04
N ASN A 122 7.95 -9.71 -15.49
CA ASN A 122 8.97 -10.06 -14.51
C ASN A 122 10.32 -10.32 -15.19
N ASN A 123 10.98 -9.28 -15.67
CA ASN A 123 12.31 -9.33 -16.28
C ASN A 123 13.45 -9.27 -15.25
N GLY A 124 13.11 -9.20 -13.97
CA GLY A 124 14.06 -9.11 -12.87
C GLY A 124 13.85 -7.89 -11.98
N VAL A 125 14.52 -7.92 -10.83
CA VAL A 125 14.39 -6.91 -9.79
C VAL A 125 14.91 -5.56 -10.24
N GLU A 126 16.04 -5.53 -10.95
CA GLU A 126 16.64 -4.29 -11.46
C GLU A 126 15.75 -3.61 -12.49
N ASP A 127 15.20 -4.36 -13.47
CA ASP A 127 14.26 -3.80 -14.46
C ASP A 127 13.02 -3.22 -13.78
N TYR A 128 12.52 -3.89 -12.74
CA TYR A 128 11.37 -3.43 -11.99
C TYR A 128 11.66 -2.13 -11.22
N LEU A 129 12.80 -2.06 -10.51
CA LEU A 129 13.25 -0.83 -9.84
C LEU A 129 13.46 0.31 -10.84
N ARG A 130 14.12 0.03 -11.98
CA ARG A 130 14.37 1.02 -13.03
C ARG A 130 13.09 1.65 -13.53
N ARG A 131 12.06 0.87 -13.82
CA ARG A 131 10.75 1.40 -14.26
C ARG A 131 10.10 2.31 -13.25
N ILE A 132 10.20 1.97 -11.96
CA ILE A 132 9.67 2.82 -10.88
C ILE A 132 10.43 4.14 -10.82
N VAL A 133 11.75 4.10 -10.90
CA VAL A 133 12.60 5.31 -10.84
C VAL A 133 12.48 6.15 -12.12
N ASP A 134 12.33 5.54 -13.29
CA ASP A 134 12.12 6.27 -14.55
C ASP A 134 10.82 7.09 -14.53
N VAL A 135 9.75 6.55 -13.94
CA VAL A 135 8.49 7.30 -13.73
C VAL A 135 8.71 8.49 -12.79
N HIS A 136 9.45 8.29 -11.70
CA HIS A 136 9.83 9.38 -10.79
C HIS A 136 10.63 10.47 -11.54
N ASN A 137 11.70 10.08 -12.21
CA ASN A 137 12.61 10.98 -12.92
C ASN A 137 11.89 11.79 -14.01
N GLY A 138 10.85 11.23 -14.62
CA GLY A 138 10.02 11.92 -15.60
C GLY A 138 9.04 12.96 -15.01
N GLN A 139 8.86 12.98 -13.69
CA GLN A 139 7.90 13.86 -13.01
C GLN A 139 8.56 14.97 -12.20
N VAL A 140 9.87 14.87 -11.94
CA VAL A 140 10.58 15.81 -11.06
C VAL A 140 11.71 16.53 -11.79
N GLU A 141 12.18 17.63 -11.21
CA GLU A 141 13.29 18.42 -11.70
C GLU A 141 14.62 17.63 -11.64
N PRO A 142 15.60 17.94 -12.52
CA PRO A 142 16.86 17.17 -12.62
C PRO A 142 17.62 16.95 -11.31
N HIS A 143 17.58 17.92 -10.38
CA HIS A 143 18.27 17.84 -9.10
C HIS A 143 17.62 16.88 -8.09
N LYS A 144 16.37 16.44 -8.35
CA LYS A 144 15.65 15.45 -7.55
C LYS A 144 15.67 14.06 -8.14
N GLN A 145 16.27 13.88 -9.33
CA GLN A 145 16.33 12.59 -10.02
C GLN A 145 17.34 11.65 -9.40
N PHE A 146 17.07 10.34 -9.54
CA PHE A 146 17.93 9.28 -9.06
C PHE A 146 18.49 8.45 -10.21
N LYS A 147 19.73 8.01 -10.05
CA LYS A 147 20.34 6.99 -10.88
C LYS A 147 20.20 5.63 -10.20
N ILE A 148 20.00 4.58 -10.98
CA ILE A 148 20.06 3.22 -10.44
C ILE A 148 21.51 2.87 -10.16
N GLY A 149 21.76 2.50 -8.91
CA GLY A 149 23.06 2.04 -8.45
C GLY A 149 23.18 0.52 -8.49
N ARG A 150 23.70 -0.07 -7.41
CA ARG A 150 23.88 -1.52 -7.29
C ARG A 150 22.58 -2.18 -6.93
N VAL A 151 22.22 -3.27 -7.65
CA VAL A 151 21.08 -4.11 -7.33
C VAL A 151 21.58 -5.53 -7.08
N THR A 152 21.51 -5.99 -5.82
CA THR A 152 22.02 -7.32 -5.42
C THR A 152 20.92 -8.24 -4.89
N VAL A 153 19.69 -7.75 -4.76
CA VAL A 153 18.52 -8.57 -4.38
C VAL A 153 18.25 -9.58 -5.51
N PRO A 154 18.17 -10.89 -5.19
CA PRO A 154 17.97 -11.91 -6.21
C PRO A 154 16.60 -11.83 -6.87
N ASN A 155 16.56 -12.17 -8.16
CA ASN A 155 15.32 -12.25 -8.90
C ASN A 155 14.42 -13.37 -8.33
N GLN A 156 13.15 -13.07 -8.19
CA GLN A 156 12.13 -14.05 -7.84
C GLN A 156 11.30 -14.38 -9.07
N SER A 157 11.18 -15.65 -9.40
CA SER A 157 10.42 -16.17 -10.55
C SER A 157 9.02 -16.63 -10.20
N ASP A 158 8.51 -16.16 -9.06
CA ASP A 158 7.23 -16.56 -8.46
C ASP A 158 6.01 -16.14 -9.29
N VAL A 159 6.11 -15.02 -10.02
CA VAL A 159 5.02 -14.47 -10.82
C VAL A 159 5.50 -14.01 -12.20
N PRO A 160 4.68 -14.19 -13.27
CA PRO A 160 5.06 -13.74 -14.62
C PRO A 160 4.97 -12.23 -14.81
N TYR A 161 4.19 -11.54 -13.99
CA TYR A 161 3.97 -10.10 -14.04
C TYR A 161 3.94 -9.50 -12.64
N ARG A 162 4.39 -8.25 -12.55
CA ARG A 162 4.25 -7.40 -11.36
C ARG A 162 3.36 -6.21 -11.70
N TYR A 163 2.65 -5.70 -10.72
CA TYR A 163 1.77 -4.55 -10.89
C TYR A 163 2.29 -3.40 -10.04
N ILE A 164 2.24 -2.19 -10.62
CA ILE A 164 2.51 -0.92 -9.95
C ILE A 164 1.16 -0.19 -9.87
N GLY A 165 0.81 0.32 -8.68
CA GLY A 165 -0.43 1.08 -8.44
C GLY A 165 -0.20 2.60 -8.51
N TYR A 166 -1.05 3.34 -7.79
CA TYR A 166 -1.04 4.81 -7.78
C TYR A 166 -0.40 5.41 -6.52
N ASN A 167 0.46 4.66 -5.84
CA ASN A 167 1.16 5.11 -4.65
C ASN A 167 2.28 6.10 -5.01
N THR A 168 2.80 6.83 -4.01
CA THR A 168 4.04 7.58 -4.19
C THR A 168 5.16 6.63 -4.60
N THR A 169 6.21 7.16 -5.24
CA THR A 169 7.35 6.33 -5.65
C THR A 169 8.02 5.68 -4.43
N PHE A 170 8.16 6.41 -3.32
CA PHE A 170 8.72 5.86 -2.09
C PHE A 170 7.89 4.70 -1.53
N GLU A 171 6.57 4.88 -1.39
CA GLU A 171 5.68 3.82 -0.93
C GLU A 171 5.70 2.60 -1.85
N THR A 172 5.78 2.83 -3.17
CA THR A 172 5.88 1.75 -4.15
C THR A 172 7.16 0.93 -3.93
N ILE A 173 8.31 1.58 -3.74
CA ILE A 173 9.58 0.91 -3.44
C ILE A 173 9.48 0.17 -2.09
N LYS A 174 8.99 0.82 -1.05
CA LYS A 174 8.83 0.21 0.29
C LYS A 174 7.93 -1.02 0.24
N THR A 175 6.79 -0.93 -0.41
CA THR A 175 5.77 -1.98 -0.43
C THR A 175 6.13 -3.11 -1.39
N TYR A 176 6.43 -2.79 -2.64
CA TYR A 176 6.53 -3.80 -3.70
C TYR A 176 7.95 -4.35 -3.89
N LEU A 177 8.98 -3.61 -3.50
CA LEU A 177 10.36 -4.10 -3.50
C LEU A 177 10.74 -4.60 -2.11
N VAL A 178 11.01 -3.69 -1.17
CA VAL A 178 11.54 -4.04 0.15
C VAL A 178 10.54 -4.92 0.92
N GLY A 179 9.25 -4.57 0.90
CA GLY A 179 8.20 -5.32 1.60
C GLY A 179 7.98 -6.74 1.07
N ARG A 180 8.07 -6.95 -0.25
CA ARG A 180 7.81 -8.25 -0.87
C ARG A 180 9.05 -9.09 -1.10
N MET A 181 10.16 -8.47 -1.46
CA MET A 181 11.38 -9.17 -1.86
C MET A 181 12.49 -9.11 -0.81
N GLY A 182 12.29 -8.30 0.25
CA GLY A 182 13.33 -8.05 1.25
C GLY A 182 14.42 -7.12 0.73
N GLY A 183 15.56 -7.10 1.42
CA GLY A 183 16.68 -6.23 1.09
C GLY A 183 16.50 -4.80 1.58
N TYR A 184 17.43 -3.94 1.20
CA TYR A 184 17.58 -2.60 1.73
C TYR A 184 17.80 -1.57 0.63
N ILE A 185 17.19 -0.40 0.77
CA ILE A 185 17.44 0.76 -0.07
C ILE A 185 18.48 1.64 0.61
N GLN A 186 19.52 2.02 -0.13
CA GLN A 186 20.53 2.96 0.34
C GLN A 186 20.76 4.06 -0.70
N LEU A 187 21.05 5.27 -0.19
CA LEU A 187 21.51 6.39 -1.01
C LEU A 187 23.02 6.39 -1.08
N ARG A 188 23.55 6.75 -2.24
CA ARG A 188 24.95 7.02 -2.45
C ARG A 188 25.09 8.34 -3.20
N LEU A 189 25.73 9.32 -2.54
CA LEU A 189 25.97 10.64 -3.11
C LEU A 189 27.29 10.61 -3.87
N GLU A 190 27.25 10.87 -5.16
CA GLU A 190 28.41 10.95 -6.04
C GLU A 190 28.49 12.34 -6.69
N GLU A 191 29.62 12.69 -7.28
CA GLU A 191 29.81 13.99 -7.95
C GLU A 191 28.82 14.21 -9.10
N ASP A 192 28.43 13.13 -9.77
CA ASP A 192 27.54 13.15 -10.94
C ASP A 192 26.06 12.92 -10.62
N GLY A 193 25.71 12.77 -9.35
CA GLY A 193 24.30 12.65 -8.89
C GLY A 193 24.07 11.71 -7.71
N VAL A 194 22.78 11.47 -7.46
CA VAL A 194 22.33 10.62 -6.37
C VAL A 194 21.99 9.23 -6.90
N TYR A 195 22.64 8.22 -6.34
CA TYR A 195 22.40 6.83 -6.70
C TYR A 195 21.50 6.14 -5.66
N LEU A 196 20.58 5.33 -6.17
CA LEU A 196 19.71 4.48 -5.37
C LEU A 196 20.20 3.03 -5.50
N ASP A 197 20.82 2.52 -4.45
CA ASP A 197 21.26 1.12 -4.36
C ASP A 197 20.14 0.27 -3.73
N TYR A 198 19.89 -0.94 -4.28
CA TYR A 198 18.94 -1.91 -3.71
C TYR A 198 19.69 -3.21 -3.40
N LEU A 199 20.02 -3.41 -2.13
CA LEU A 199 20.98 -4.41 -1.69
C LEU A 199 20.28 -5.51 -0.89
N LYS A 200 20.70 -6.76 -1.11
CA LYS A 200 20.24 -7.89 -0.31
C LYS A 200 20.69 -7.76 1.14
N ASP A 201 21.95 -7.43 1.34
CA ASP A 201 22.57 -7.29 2.65
C ASP A 201 23.30 -5.95 2.69
N VAL A 202 23.33 -5.28 3.84
CA VAL A 202 23.99 -4.00 4.05
C VAL A 202 24.88 -4.03 5.29
N GLY A 203 25.87 -3.14 5.30
CA GLY A 203 26.84 -3.01 6.39
C GLY A 203 27.92 -4.07 6.38
N GLN A 204 28.69 -4.08 7.44
CA GLN A 204 29.82 -4.96 7.69
C GLN A 204 29.73 -5.59 9.08
N ASP A 205 30.37 -6.73 9.25
CA ASP A 205 30.48 -7.41 10.53
C ASP A 205 31.70 -6.85 11.27
N MET A 206 31.43 -6.07 12.32
CA MET A 206 32.42 -5.30 13.06
C MET A 206 32.92 -6.09 14.28
N SER A 207 34.11 -5.73 14.74
CA SER A 207 34.74 -6.37 15.92
C SER A 207 34.57 -5.58 17.22
N SER A 208 34.43 -4.25 17.11
CA SER A 208 34.27 -3.38 18.28
C SER A 208 32.94 -3.65 18.98
N PRO A 209 32.95 -4.05 20.27
CA PRO A 209 31.71 -4.37 20.99
C PRO A 209 30.99 -3.12 21.47
N ILE A 210 29.66 -3.24 21.59
CA ILE A 210 28.81 -2.38 22.40
C ILE A 210 28.75 -3.05 23.79
N GLN A 211 29.50 -2.52 24.77
CA GLN A 211 29.79 -3.24 25.99
C GLN A 211 29.55 -2.42 27.25
N LEU A 212 28.91 -3.08 28.22
CA LEU A 212 28.71 -2.51 29.56
C LEU A 212 30.09 -2.24 30.25
N GLY A 213 30.23 -1.05 30.82
CA GLY A 213 31.46 -0.60 31.45
C GLY A 213 32.52 -0.07 30.47
N THR A 214 32.25 -0.04 29.17
CA THR A 214 33.13 0.51 28.13
C THR A 214 32.50 1.68 27.42
N ASN A 215 31.36 1.49 26.74
CA ASN A 215 30.72 2.49 25.92
C ASN A 215 29.18 2.55 26.06
N ILE A 216 28.55 1.63 26.79
CA ILE A 216 27.10 1.71 27.08
C ILE A 216 26.86 2.71 28.21
N GLU A 217 26.06 3.73 27.97
CA GLU A 217 25.52 4.63 28.97
C GLU A 217 24.18 4.10 29.51
N THR A 218 23.26 3.75 28.61
CA THR A 218 21.98 3.16 28.94
C THR A 218 21.67 2.02 27.98
N ALA A 219 20.98 0.99 28.46
CA ALA A 219 20.52 -0.11 27.63
C ALA A 219 19.11 -0.53 28.03
N ARG A 220 18.22 -0.66 27.05
CA ARG A 220 16.88 -1.17 27.24
C ARG A 220 16.60 -2.23 26.16
N ARG A 221 16.20 -3.41 26.59
CA ARG A 221 15.70 -4.45 25.71
C ARG A 221 14.18 -4.42 25.71
N GLU A 222 13.59 -4.17 24.57
CA GLU A 222 12.14 -4.30 24.40
C GLU A 222 11.84 -5.60 23.66
N LEU A 223 11.01 -6.41 24.30
CA LEU A 223 10.48 -7.63 23.73
C LEU A 223 8.99 -7.43 23.49
N ASP A 224 8.63 -7.00 22.28
CA ASP A 224 7.21 -6.89 21.90
C ASP A 224 6.74 -8.22 21.30
N LEU A 225 6.02 -8.98 22.13
CA LEU A 225 5.40 -10.25 21.75
C LEU A 225 3.92 -10.15 21.42
N SER A 226 3.35 -8.94 21.41
CA SER A 226 1.91 -8.73 21.20
C SER A 226 1.43 -9.27 19.85
N ASN A 227 2.30 -9.25 18.84
CA ASN A 227 2.03 -9.72 17.49
C ASN A 227 2.75 -11.04 17.15
N LEU A 228 3.28 -11.74 18.15
CA LEU A 228 3.94 -13.02 17.93
C LEU A 228 2.97 -14.04 17.32
N ILE A 229 3.42 -14.68 16.24
CA ILE A 229 2.74 -15.81 15.60
C ILE A 229 3.72 -16.99 15.62
N THR A 230 3.38 -18.07 16.30
CA THR A 230 4.19 -19.29 16.30
C THR A 230 3.68 -20.31 15.30
N ARG A 231 2.40 -20.14 14.87
CA ARG A 231 1.76 -20.92 13.81
C ARG A 231 0.92 -20.01 12.93
N LEU A 232 1.27 -19.92 11.67
CA LEU A 232 0.63 -19.09 10.67
C LEU A 232 -0.31 -19.92 9.78
N VAL A 233 -1.52 -19.43 9.53
CA VAL A 233 -2.45 -19.98 8.54
C VAL A 233 -2.51 -19.02 7.35
N PRO A 234 -1.76 -19.27 6.27
CA PRO A 234 -1.82 -18.44 5.06
C PRO A 234 -3.14 -18.65 4.33
N LEU A 235 -3.82 -17.56 3.97
CA LEU A 235 -5.05 -17.55 3.19
C LEU A 235 -4.84 -16.73 1.92
N GLY A 236 -5.09 -17.35 0.77
CA GLY A 236 -4.97 -16.72 -0.55
C GLY A 236 -6.26 -16.09 -1.04
N ALA A 237 -6.40 -15.96 -2.36
CA ALA A 237 -7.57 -15.42 -3.03
C ALA A 237 -8.82 -16.26 -2.70
N ASP A 238 -9.99 -15.62 -2.80
CA ASP A 238 -11.27 -16.34 -2.77
C ASP A 238 -11.34 -17.29 -3.96
N LEU A 239 -11.84 -18.49 -3.73
CA LEU A 239 -12.19 -19.42 -4.80
C LEU A 239 -13.52 -18.95 -5.38
N ASP A 240 -13.60 -18.83 -6.72
CA ASP A 240 -14.81 -18.44 -7.46
C ASP A 240 -15.84 -19.58 -7.38
N LYS A 241 -16.37 -19.82 -6.20
CA LYS A 241 -17.52 -20.69 -5.97
C LYS A 241 -18.67 -19.85 -5.48
N ASP A 242 -19.86 -20.14 -6.02
CA ASP A 242 -21.09 -19.50 -5.57
C ASP A 242 -21.26 -19.76 -4.06
N THR A 243 -21.29 -18.70 -3.29
CA THR A 243 -21.16 -18.73 -1.83
C THR A 243 -22.50 -18.67 -1.13
N ARG A 244 -23.58 -19.03 -1.83
CA ARG A 244 -24.88 -19.24 -1.23
C ARG A 244 -25.04 -20.69 -0.86
N ASP A 245 -25.42 -20.92 0.36
CA ASP A 245 -25.92 -22.22 0.79
C ASP A 245 -27.17 -22.56 -0.05
N GLU A 246 -27.14 -23.69 -0.76
CA GLU A 246 -28.18 -24.07 -1.70
C GLU A 246 -29.55 -24.31 -0.99
N GLU A 247 -29.54 -24.65 0.29
CA GLU A 247 -30.75 -24.92 1.06
C GLU A 247 -31.34 -23.65 1.71
N THR A 248 -30.48 -22.77 2.22
CA THR A 248 -30.93 -21.60 3.01
C THR A 248 -30.87 -20.28 2.25
N GLY A 249 -30.17 -20.24 1.10
CA GLY A 249 -29.93 -19.02 0.33
C GLY A 249 -29.06 -17.97 1.04
N GLN A 250 -28.54 -18.28 2.22
CA GLN A 250 -27.70 -17.38 3.01
C GLN A 250 -26.26 -17.33 2.49
N TYR A 251 -25.61 -16.19 2.66
CA TYR A 251 -24.20 -16.06 2.36
C TYR A 251 -23.37 -16.88 3.35
N VAL A 252 -22.54 -17.77 2.82
CA VAL A 252 -21.55 -18.55 3.58
C VAL A 252 -20.19 -17.85 3.47
N VAL A 253 -19.33 -18.07 4.46
CA VAL A 253 -17.93 -17.64 4.39
C VAL A 253 -17.28 -18.23 3.15
N ARG A 254 -16.65 -17.39 2.30
CA ARG A 254 -16.03 -17.84 1.05
C ARG A 254 -14.87 -18.78 1.32
N GLU A 255 -14.85 -19.88 0.58
CA GLU A 255 -13.68 -20.77 0.56
C GLU A 255 -12.51 -20.03 -0.11
N ARG A 256 -11.33 -20.14 0.49
CA ARG A 256 -10.13 -19.44 0.06
C ARG A 256 -9.03 -20.42 -0.33
N VAL A 257 -8.12 -19.97 -1.18
CA VAL A 257 -6.89 -20.72 -1.45
C VAL A 257 -6.12 -20.93 -0.16
N THR A 258 -5.79 -22.19 0.12
CA THR A 258 -4.98 -22.59 1.27
C THR A 258 -3.69 -23.27 0.80
N ILE A 259 -2.74 -23.46 1.71
CA ILE A 259 -1.47 -24.13 1.40
C ILE A 259 -1.53 -25.66 1.45
N ASN A 260 -2.68 -26.25 1.75
CA ASN A 260 -2.82 -27.70 2.01
C ASN A 260 -2.21 -28.57 0.91
N SER A 261 -2.49 -28.27 -0.36
CA SER A 261 -2.00 -29.03 -1.51
C SER A 261 -0.49 -28.95 -1.72
N ALA A 262 0.13 -27.87 -1.25
CA ALA A 262 1.57 -27.63 -1.37
C ALA A 262 2.36 -27.98 -0.09
N ASN A 263 1.67 -28.21 1.04
CA ASN A 263 2.27 -28.37 2.36
C ASN A 263 1.93 -29.73 3.02
N GLY A 264 1.82 -30.78 2.24
CA GLY A 264 1.57 -32.13 2.74
C GLY A 264 0.26 -32.28 3.53
N GLY A 265 -0.80 -31.56 3.13
CA GLY A 265 -2.12 -31.59 3.76
C GLY A 265 -2.27 -30.67 4.97
N LYS A 266 -1.23 -29.97 5.40
CA LYS A 266 -1.28 -29.01 6.52
C LYS A 266 -1.69 -27.64 6.01
N SER A 267 -2.67 -27.01 6.68
CA SER A 267 -3.14 -25.64 6.38
C SER A 267 -2.29 -24.55 7.02
N TYR A 268 -1.24 -24.90 7.76
CA TYR A 268 -0.45 -23.97 8.55
C TYR A 268 1.06 -24.18 8.37
N ILE A 269 1.82 -23.15 8.68
CA ILE A 269 3.28 -23.15 8.84
C ILE A 269 3.57 -22.86 10.28
N GLU A 270 4.46 -23.63 10.91
CA GLU A 270 4.88 -23.36 12.29
C GLU A 270 6.40 -23.29 12.42
N ASP A 271 6.84 -22.49 13.37
CA ASP A 271 8.21 -22.43 13.82
C ASP A 271 8.36 -23.27 15.07
N ALA A 272 9.04 -24.42 14.95
CA ALA A 272 9.17 -25.37 16.04
C ALA A 272 9.90 -24.79 17.26
N GLU A 273 10.81 -23.84 17.06
CA GLU A 273 11.56 -23.21 18.16
C GLU A 273 10.67 -22.20 18.91
N LEU A 274 9.94 -21.35 18.17
CA LEU A 274 8.98 -20.43 18.76
C LEU A 274 7.84 -21.18 19.47
N VAL A 275 7.35 -22.26 18.88
CA VAL A 275 6.33 -23.11 19.51
C VAL A 275 6.84 -23.74 20.81
N ARG A 276 8.10 -24.20 20.83
CA ARG A 276 8.71 -24.74 22.06
C ARG A 276 8.84 -23.69 23.16
N GLN A 277 9.15 -22.45 22.79
CA GLN A 277 9.41 -21.36 23.73
C GLN A 277 8.13 -20.69 24.24
N PHE A 278 7.16 -20.45 23.35
CA PHE A 278 5.97 -19.62 23.62
C PHE A 278 4.64 -20.38 23.51
N GLY A 279 4.68 -21.66 23.12
CA GLY A 279 3.47 -22.43 22.84
C GLY A 279 2.89 -22.11 21.45
N ILE A 280 1.69 -22.63 21.20
CA ILE A 280 0.99 -22.42 19.92
C ILE A 280 0.19 -21.12 19.98
N ILE A 281 0.61 -20.14 19.18
CA ILE A 281 -0.11 -18.89 18.93
C ILE A 281 -0.42 -18.88 17.44
N GLN A 282 -1.65 -19.30 17.08
CA GLN A 282 -2.08 -19.43 15.70
C GLN A 282 -2.86 -18.19 15.26
N ARG A 283 -2.50 -17.64 14.08
CA ARG A 283 -3.23 -16.53 13.45
C ARG A 283 -3.34 -16.75 11.95
N PRO A 284 -4.46 -16.37 11.32
CA PRO A 284 -4.55 -16.29 9.87
C PRO A 284 -3.82 -15.04 9.36
N MET A 285 -3.35 -15.12 8.11
CA MET A 285 -2.83 -13.98 7.36
C MET A 285 -3.33 -14.04 5.93
N ASP A 286 -3.84 -12.93 5.45
CA ASP A 286 -4.51 -12.81 4.17
C ASP A 286 -3.59 -12.29 3.07
N TRP A 287 -3.54 -12.99 1.93
CA TRP A 287 -2.90 -12.59 0.67
C TRP A 287 -3.88 -12.80 -0.48
N THR A 288 -4.89 -11.93 -0.56
CA THR A 288 -6.05 -12.07 -1.45
C THR A 288 -5.69 -12.08 -2.95
N GLU A 289 -4.50 -11.60 -3.29
CA GLU A 289 -3.97 -11.61 -4.66
C GLU A 289 -3.37 -12.97 -5.07
N ILE A 290 -3.08 -13.87 -4.12
CA ILE A 290 -2.38 -15.13 -4.40
C ILE A 290 -3.38 -16.25 -4.67
N LYS A 291 -3.36 -16.78 -5.90
CA LYS A 291 -4.21 -17.88 -6.37
C LYS A 291 -3.50 -19.25 -6.41
N ASP A 292 -2.20 -19.32 -6.24
CA ASP A 292 -1.40 -20.56 -6.26
C ASP A 292 -0.94 -20.92 -4.84
N ALA A 293 -1.23 -22.15 -4.42
CA ALA A 293 -0.91 -22.64 -3.08
C ALA A 293 0.60 -22.71 -2.80
N ARG A 294 1.45 -22.91 -3.79
CA ARG A 294 2.93 -22.96 -3.63
C ARG A 294 3.48 -21.56 -3.40
N ILE A 295 2.98 -20.57 -4.16
CA ILE A 295 3.35 -19.16 -3.96
C ILE A 295 2.90 -18.68 -2.58
N LEU A 296 1.69 -19.08 -2.16
CA LEU A 296 1.15 -18.79 -0.85
C LEU A 296 2.01 -19.39 0.28
N LEU A 297 2.45 -20.65 0.09
CA LEU A 297 3.34 -21.33 1.04
C LEU A 297 4.68 -20.59 1.20
N GLU A 298 5.33 -20.24 0.09
CA GLU A 298 6.60 -19.51 0.14
C GLU A 298 6.44 -18.11 0.75
N ARG A 299 5.34 -17.42 0.47
CA ARG A 299 5.01 -16.14 1.11
C ARG A 299 4.85 -16.30 2.64
N GLY A 300 4.13 -17.32 3.06
CA GLY A 300 3.97 -17.62 4.49
C GLY A 300 5.28 -17.97 5.19
N LYS A 301 6.18 -18.73 4.54
CA LYS A 301 7.52 -19.03 5.09
C LYS A 301 8.38 -17.77 5.22
N GLN A 302 8.37 -16.90 4.22
CA GLN A 302 9.09 -15.61 4.28
C GLN A 302 8.56 -14.73 5.43
N TYR A 303 7.24 -14.69 5.60
CA TYR A 303 6.63 -13.95 6.70
C TYR A 303 7.09 -14.47 8.06
N MET A 304 7.04 -15.79 8.28
CA MET A 304 7.50 -16.42 9.52
C MET A 304 9.00 -16.21 9.78
N ALA A 305 9.84 -16.27 8.75
CA ALA A 305 11.27 -16.00 8.88
C ALA A 305 11.55 -14.54 9.27
N ASN A 306 10.82 -13.59 8.66
CA ASN A 306 10.97 -12.17 8.99
C ASN A 306 10.50 -11.84 10.41
N GLN A 307 9.50 -12.56 10.93
CA GLN A 307 9.00 -12.35 12.28
C GLN A 307 10.05 -12.71 13.36
N LYS A 308 10.84 -13.77 13.17
CA LYS A 308 11.91 -14.15 14.12
C LYS A 308 12.87 -13.01 14.38
N ILE A 309 13.11 -12.22 13.36
CA ILE A 309 14.03 -11.09 13.40
C ILE A 309 13.45 -9.93 14.23
N ALA A 310 12.13 -9.71 14.22
CA ALA A 310 11.48 -8.57 14.90
C ALA A 310 11.40 -8.68 16.44
N ILE A 311 11.61 -9.86 17.00
CA ILE A 311 11.38 -10.15 18.43
C ILE A 311 12.49 -9.62 19.34
N SER A 312 13.67 -9.28 18.80
CA SER A 312 14.82 -8.88 19.61
C SER A 312 15.39 -7.53 19.16
N ALA A 313 14.77 -6.44 19.59
CA ALA A 313 15.32 -5.11 19.39
C ALA A 313 15.83 -4.52 20.72
N TRP A 314 16.96 -3.84 20.65
CA TRP A 314 17.57 -3.13 21.77
C TRP A 314 17.65 -1.64 21.47
N SER A 315 17.31 -0.82 22.43
CA SER A 315 17.65 0.60 22.44
C SER A 315 18.81 0.82 23.39
N VAL A 316 19.92 1.32 22.89
CA VAL A 316 21.12 1.58 23.69
C VAL A 316 21.62 3.00 23.42
N SER A 317 21.91 3.74 24.49
CA SER A 317 22.68 4.98 24.39
C SER A 317 24.14 4.63 24.60
N VAL A 318 25.00 5.03 23.69
CA VAL A 318 26.41 4.67 23.68
C VAL A 318 27.29 5.89 23.43
N VAL A 319 28.51 5.84 23.97
CA VAL A 319 29.57 6.76 23.60
C VAL A 319 30.23 6.29 22.30
N GLU A 320 30.26 7.16 21.31
CA GLU A 320 30.95 6.92 20.01
C GLU A 320 32.47 7.05 20.20
N LEU A 321 33.12 5.99 20.72
CA LEU A 321 34.54 5.99 21.03
C LEU A 321 35.43 6.23 19.80
N TYR A 322 34.96 5.95 18.60
CA TYR A 322 35.64 6.26 17.34
C TYR A 322 36.04 7.75 17.24
N LEU A 323 35.25 8.65 17.80
CA LEU A 323 35.55 10.09 17.81
C LEU A 323 36.74 10.44 18.71
N ILE A 324 37.07 9.57 19.69
CA ILE A 324 38.12 9.78 20.67
C ILE A 324 39.37 8.97 20.30
N ASP A 325 39.18 7.72 19.92
CA ASP A 325 40.24 6.77 19.61
C ASP A 325 39.87 5.95 18.34
N HIS A 326 40.67 6.11 17.31
CA HIS A 326 40.47 5.48 15.99
C HIS A 326 40.73 3.99 15.95
N SER A 327 41.16 3.39 17.03
CA SER A 327 41.21 1.93 17.18
C SER A 327 39.81 1.31 17.30
N PHE A 328 38.80 2.13 17.65
CA PHE A 328 37.40 1.72 17.64
C PHE A 328 36.77 1.92 16.28
N GLU A 329 35.81 1.07 15.92
CA GLU A 329 35.06 1.16 14.69
C GLU A 329 33.85 2.08 14.87
N LYS A 330 33.55 2.89 13.86
CA LYS A 330 32.41 3.82 13.84
C LYS A 330 31.09 3.06 13.80
N PHE A 331 30.13 3.48 14.63
CA PHE A 331 28.75 2.98 14.55
C PHE A 331 28.05 3.51 13.30
N LYS A 332 27.85 2.65 12.30
CA LYS A 332 27.14 2.96 11.05
C LYS A 332 25.86 2.14 10.92
N ILE A 333 24.84 2.75 10.35
CA ILE A 333 23.62 2.06 9.98
C ILE A 333 23.94 0.85 9.08
N GLY A 334 23.39 -0.30 9.42
CA GLY A 334 23.61 -1.55 8.70
C GLY A 334 24.75 -2.40 9.23
N ASN A 335 25.73 -1.83 9.96
CA ASN A 335 26.82 -2.62 10.55
C ASN A 335 26.31 -3.52 11.69
N THR A 336 26.92 -4.69 11.82
CA THR A 336 26.65 -5.64 12.89
C THR A 336 27.77 -5.58 13.92
N HIS A 337 27.42 -5.38 15.18
CA HIS A 337 28.35 -5.31 16.29
C HIS A 337 28.01 -6.38 17.34
N PRO A 338 29.03 -6.94 18.06
CA PRO A 338 28.78 -7.71 19.24
C PRO A 338 28.25 -6.80 20.36
N ILE A 339 27.15 -7.20 21.00
CA ILE A 339 26.64 -6.55 22.20
C ILE A 339 26.94 -7.44 23.38
N ASP A 340 27.68 -6.90 24.34
CA ASP A 340 28.06 -7.60 25.55
C ASP A 340 27.44 -6.90 26.77
N ASN A 341 26.28 -7.40 27.18
CA ASN A 341 25.57 -6.95 28.38
C ASN A 341 25.05 -8.13 29.17
N PRO A 342 25.92 -8.78 29.99
CA PRO A 342 25.58 -9.99 30.72
C PRO A 342 24.31 -9.94 31.56
N PRO A 343 23.96 -8.81 32.24
CA PRO A 343 22.73 -8.74 33.02
C PRO A 343 21.44 -8.85 32.20
N LEU A 344 21.48 -8.52 30.88
CA LEU A 344 20.30 -8.51 30.04
C LEU A 344 20.23 -9.69 29.05
N SER A 345 21.35 -10.11 28.43
CA SER A 345 21.30 -11.20 27.45
C SER A 345 22.61 -11.98 27.23
N GLY A 346 23.74 -11.52 27.78
CA GLY A 346 25.05 -12.06 27.43
C GLY A 346 25.56 -11.43 26.10
N VAL A 347 26.29 -12.21 25.29
CA VAL A 347 26.87 -11.74 24.04
C VAL A 347 25.99 -12.11 22.87
N GLU A 348 25.49 -11.10 22.16
CA GLU A 348 24.71 -11.24 20.91
C GLU A 348 25.37 -10.40 19.81
N ARG A 349 25.26 -10.81 18.54
CA ARG A 349 25.66 -10.00 17.39
C ARG A 349 24.42 -9.41 16.73
N LEU A 350 24.30 -8.09 16.74
CA LEU A 350 23.10 -7.40 16.29
C LEU A 350 23.44 -6.26 15.34
N GLN A 351 22.60 -6.08 14.34
CA GLN A 351 22.74 -5.03 13.32
C GLN A 351 22.21 -3.70 13.84
N ILE A 352 22.89 -2.60 13.54
CA ILE A 352 22.39 -1.24 13.80
C ILE A 352 21.33 -0.90 12.76
N ILE A 353 20.08 -0.76 13.20
CA ILE A 353 18.93 -0.47 12.33
C ILE A 353 18.51 0.98 12.37
N LYS A 354 18.80 1.67 13.47
CA LYS A 354 18.53 3.09 13.65
C LYS A 354 19.66 3.73 14.46
N LYS A 355 20.04 4.93 14.07
CA LYS A 355 21.02 5.77 14.77
C LYS A 355 20.46 7.17 14.94
N VAL A 356 20.53 7.69 16.15
CA VAL A 356 20.18 9.07 16.48
C VAL A 356 21.39 9.76 17.04
N ILE A 357 21.70 10.93 16.47
CA ILE A 357 22.86 11.74 16.86
C ILE A 357 22.33 13.10 17.33
N ASP A 358 22.77 13.52 18.51
CA ASP A 358 22.69 14.93 18.88
C ASP A 358 23.95 15.64 18.37
N VAL A 359 23.79 16.52 17.38
CA VAL A 359 24.93 17.21 16.77
C VAL A 359 25.61 18.20 17.73
N THR A 360 24.93 18.54 18.83
CA THR A 360 25.47 19.42 19.89
C THR A 360 26.27 18.62 20.94
N GLN A 361 26.04 17.29 21.03
CA GLN A 361 26.71 16.35 21.91
C GLN A 361 27.19 15.13 21.09
N ALA A 362 28.15 15.37 20.22
CA ALA A 362 28.55 14.44 19.17
C ALA A 362 29.03 13.07 19.69
N GLU A 363 29.50 13.00 20.92
CA GLU A 363 30.01 11.79 21.56
C GLU A 363 28.90 10.81 21.99
N SER A 364 27.69 11.26 22.25
CA SER A 364 26.58 10.40 22.68
C SER A 364 25.66 10.08 21.51
N VAL A 365 25.40 8.81 21.29
CA VAL A 365 24.60 8.28 20.17
C VAL A 365 23.58 7.29 20.69
N ASP A 366 22.33 7.44 20.28
CA ASP A 366 21.31 6.45 20.54
C ASP A 366 21.23 5.46 19.36
N LEU A 367 21.39 4.20 19.67
CA LEU A 367 21.30 3.11 18.69
C LEU A 367 20.07 2.25 18.95
N THR A 368 19.36 1.90 17.90
CA THR A 368 18.47 0.74 17.93
C THR A 368 19.17 -0.39 17.19
N VAL A 369 19.38 -1.50 17.86
CA VAL A 369 20.07 -2.65 17.31
C VAL A 369 19.19 -3.89 17.40
N GLY A 370 19.35 -4.79 16.48
CA GLY A 370 18.56 -6.02 16.41
C GLY A 370 18.02 -6.23 15.01
N ALA A 371 16.82 -6.74 14.94
CA ALA A 371 16.15 -6.88 13.68
C ALA A 371 15.54 -5.56 13.25
N ASP A 372 15.58 -5.31 11.96
CA ASP A 372 15.04 -4.12 11.34
C ASP A 372 13.59 -3.85 11.83
N SER A 373 13.39 -2.68 12.45
CA SER A 373 12.07 -2.18 12.85
C SER A 373 11.11 -2.02 11.65
N MET A 374 11.65 -2.10 10.42
CA MET A 374 10.83 -2.23 9.22
C MET A 374 9.84 -3.40 9.27
N THR A 375 10.11 -4.42 10.08
CA THR A 375 9.18 -5.54 10.22
C THR A 375 7.89 -5.12 10.93
N LEU A 376 7.97 -4.20 11.89
CA LEU A 376 6.78 -3.61 12.53
C LEU A 376 6.04 -2.67 11.57
N SER A 377 6.78 -1.83 10.85
CA SER A 377 6.20 -0.96 9.81
C SER A 377 5.65 -1.77 8.63
N LYS A 378 6.31 -2.88 8.24
CA LYS A 378 5.78 -3.84 7.24
C LYS A 378 4.50 -4.50 7.73
N PHE A 379 4.43 -4.89 8.99
CA PHE A 379 3.23 -5.47 9.58
C PHE A 379 2.08 -4.45 9.62
N GLN A 380 2.33 -3.23 10.06
CA GLN A 380 1.35 -2.14 10.06
C GLN A 380 0.90 -1.77 8.64
N LEU A 381 1.84 -1.74 7.68
CA LEU A 381 1.54 -1.47 6.28
C LEU A 381 0.72 -2.60 5.65
N GLN A 382 1.06 -3.87 5.92
CA GLN A 382 0.28 -5.03 5.48
C GLN A 382 -1.11 -5.07 6.13
N GLN A 383 -1.23 -4.66 7.39
CA GLN A 383 -2.52 -4.53 8.05
C GLN A 383 -3.37 -3.41 7.44
N GLN A 384 -2.76 -2.28 7.07
CA GLN A 384 -3.44 -1.21 6.33
C GLN A 384 -3.79 -1.62 4.90
N GLU A 385 -2.92 -2.36 4.20
CA GLU A 385 -3.20 -2.91 2.87
C GLU A 385 -4.28 -3.98 2.92
N ALA A 386 -4.29 -4.84 3.93
CA ALA A 386 -5.36 -5.82 4.14
C ALA A 386 -6.69 -5.12 4.42
N THR A 387 -6.71 -4.05 5.21
CA THR A 387 -7.91 -3.25 5.47
C THR A 387 -8.40 -2.53 4.21
N LYS A 388 -7.51 -1.87 3.45
CA LYS A 388 -7.84 -1.24 2.15
C LYS A 388 -8.29 -2.27 1.11
N SER A 389 -7.68 -3.45 1.09
CA SER A 389 -8.08 -4.56 0.22
C SER A 389 -9.46 -5.09 0.58
N MET A 390 -9.78 -5.16 1.86
CA MET A 390 -11.09 -5.58 2.37
C MET A 390 -12.18 -4.55 2.05
N GLU A 391 -11.88 -3.25 2.19
CA GLU A 391 -12.77 -2.15 1.77
C GLU A 391 -13.04 -2.18 0.26
N LYS A 392 -12.01 -2.46 -0.54
CA LYS A 392 -12.16 -2.60 -1.99
C LYS A 392 -12.98 -3.83 -2.37
N VAL A 393 -12.76 -4.97 -1.72
CA VAL A 393 -13.55 -6.18 -1.93
C VAL A 393 -15.01 -5.95 -1.54
N MET A 394 -15.28 -5.24 -0.44
CA MET A 394 -16.64 -4.86 -0.04
C MET A 394 -17.30 -3.93 -1.07
N ALA A 395 -16.59 -2.94 -1.59
CA ALA A 395 -17.09 -2.04 -2.62
C ALA A 395 -17.37 -2.77 -3.94
N ASP A 396 -16.47 -3.65 -4.38
CA ASP A 396 -16.65 -4.48 -5.58
C ASP A 396 -17.82 -5.45 -5.42
N GLN A 397 -18.01 -6.00 -4.22
CA GLN A 397 -19.13 -6.89 -3.89
C GLN A 397 -20.46 -6.14 -3.87
N GLN A 398 -20.47 -4.92 -3.35
CA GLN A 398 -21.65 -4.06 -3.34
C GLN A 398 -22.05 -3.65 -4.76
N ALA A 399 -21.07 -3.32 -5.61
CA ALA A 399 -21.28 -3.04 -7.02
C ALA A 399 -21.79 -4.27 -7.79
N ALA A 400 -21.27 -5.47 -7.51
CA ALA A 400 -21.74 -6.73 -8.10
C ALA A 400 -23.18 -7.06 -7.66
N ASN A 401 -23.52 -6.87 -6.38
CA ASN A 401 -24.89 -7.08 -5.88
C ASN A 401 -25.87 -6.12 -6.53
N THR A 402 -25.51 -4.85 -6.68
CA THR A 402 -26.36 -3.84 -7.35
C THR A 402 -26.60 -4.22 -8.83
N LYS A 403 -25.60 -4.76 -9.53
CA LYS A 403 -25.76 -5.27 -10.89
C LYS A 403 -26.70 -6.49 -10.96
N LEU A 404 -26.57 -7.42 -10.02
CA LEU A 404 -27.44 -8.60 -9.92
C LEU A 404 -28.89 -8.24 -9.62
N GLU A 405 -29.12 -7.28 -8.73
CA GLU A 405 -30.46 -6.77 -8.41
C GLU A 405 -31.10 -6.06 -9.64
N ALA A 406 -30.30 -5.24 -10.33
CA ALA A 406 -30.77 -4.59 -11.57
C ALA A 406 -31.13 -5.62 -12.66
N GLN A 407 -30.32 -6.70 -12.81
CA GLN A 407 -30.60 -7.77 -13.76
C GLN A 407 -31.83 -8.58 -13.36
N ALA A 408 -32.01 -8.86 -12.07
CA ALA A 408 -33.19 -9.58 -11.56
C ALA A 408 -34.48 -8.75 -11.78
N ASN A 409 -34.44 -7.45 -11.52
CA ASN A 409 -35.54 -6.54 -11.77
C ASN A 409 -35.90 -6.46 -13.27
N TYR A 410 -34.89 -6.39 -14.13
CA TYR A 410 -35.10 -6.44 -15.58
C TYR A 410 -35.78 -7.75 -16.01
N ASN A 411 -35.30 -8.90 -15.57
CA ASN A 411 -35.85 -10.21 -15.91
C ASN A 411 -37.32 -10.33 -15.45
N ASN A 412 -37.61 -9.86 -14.23
CA ASN A 412 -38.97 -9.85 -13.71
C ASN A 412 -39.91 -8.98 -14.53
N GLN A 413 -39.51 -7.75 -14.86
CA GLN A 413 -40.32 -6.86 -15.69
C GLN A 413 -40.52 -7.41 -17.09
N MET A 414 -39.48 -8.00 -17.69
CA MET A 414 -39.57 -8.64 -19.00
C MET A 414 -40.56 -9.81 -19.00
N SER A 415 -40.49 -10.68 -17.98
CA SER A 415 -41.41 -11.81 -17.82
C SER A 415 -42.86 -11.38 -17.68
N LEU A 416 -43.13 -10.33 -16.89
CA LEU A 416 -44.46 -9.75 -16.74
C LEU A 416 -45.02 -9.23 -18.06
N LEU A 417 -44.26 -8.42 -18.77
CA LEU A 417 -44.66 -7.86 -20.07
C LEU A 417 -44.87 -8.94 -21.13
N GLN A 418 -44.08 -10.00 -21.15
CA GLN A 418 -44.25 -11.14 -22.06
C GLN A 418 -45.54 -11.92 -21.75
N THR A 419 -45.85 -12.09 -20.48
CA THR A 419 -47.10 -12.75 -20.03
C THR A 419 -48.33 -11.94 -20.44
N GLU A 420 -48.31 -10.64 -20.21
CA GLU A 420 -49.40 -9.72 -20.62
C GLU A 420 -49.59 -9.71 -22.13
N LEU A 421 -48.46 -9.64 -22.90
CA LEU A 421 -48.48 -9.71 -24.34
C LEU A 421 -49.17 -10.95 -24.84
N SER A 422 -48.76 -12.12 -24.32
CA SER A 422 -49.39 -13.40 -24.66
C SER A 422 -50.90 -13.45 -24.40
N GLN A 423 -51.28 -12.91 -23.24
CA GLN A 423 -52.70 -12.87 -22.85
C GLN A 423 -53.53 -11.95 -23.72
N TYR A 424 -53.01 -10.78 -24.09
CA TYR A 424 -53.67 -9.86 -25.00
C TYR A 424 -53.77 -10.43 -26.42
N GLN A 425 -52.77 -11.14 -26.93
CA GLN A 425 -52.79 -11.83 -28.20
C GLN A 425 -53.89 -12.91 -28.25
N VAL A 426 -53.94 -13.82 -27.23
CA VAL A 426 -54.96 -14.84 -27.12
C VAL A 426 -56.32 -14.24 -27.12
N ASN A 427 -56.57 -13.13 -26.39
CA ASN A 427 -57.87 -12.49 -26.37
C ASN A 427 -58.24 -11.85 -27.75
N SER A 428 -57.27 -11.19 -28.41
CA SER A 428 -57.48 -10.64 -29.74
C SER A 428 -57.85 -11.73 -30.77
N ASP A 429 -57.14 -12.87 -30.76
CA ASP A 429 -57.39 -14.00 -31.63
C ASP A 429 -58.79 -14.64 -31.39
N SER A 430 -59.15 -14.73 -30.08
CA SER A 430 -60.50 -15.23 -29.74
C SER A 430 -61.62 -14.35 -30.30
N PHE A 431 -61.50 -13.02 -30.19
CA PHE A 431 -62.44 -12.07 -30.82
C PHE A 431 -62.39 -12.12 -32.34
N ALA A 432 -61.24 -12.38 -32.96
CA ALA A 432 -61.15 -12.56 -34.41
C ALA A 432 -61.94 -13.81 -34.88
N GLN A 433 -61.87 -14.89 -34.12
CA GLN A 433 -62.66 -16.10 -34.38
C GLN A 433 -64.17 -15.82 -34.21
N GLU A 434 -64.56 -15.13 -33.13
CA GLU A 434 -65.97 -14.78 -32.88
C GLU A 434 -66.54 -13.91 -34.02
N ILE A 435 -65.78 -12.92 -34.51
CA ILE A 435 -66.13 -12.06 -35.62
C ILE A 435 -66.32 -12.92 -36.91
N GLN A 436 -65.45 -13.89 -37.13
CA GLN A 436 -65.56 -14.81 -38.29
C GLN A 436 -66.86 -15.64 -38.20
N VAL A 437 -67.13 -16.26 -37.07
CA VAL A 437 -68.30 -17.03 -36.81
C VAL A 437 -69.60 -16.20 -37.03
N LEU A 438 -69.65 -14.97 -36.47
CA LEU A 438 -70.80 -14.08 -36.66
C LEU A 438 -70.95 -13.61 -38.12
N THR A 439 -69.82 -13.45 -38.82
CA THR A 439 -69.82 -13.09 -40.26
C THR A 439 -70.40 -14.22 -41.09
N ASP A 440 -70.00 -15.47 -40.85
CA ASP A 440 -70.47 -16.66 -41.53
C ASP A 440 -71.97 -16.90 -41.23
N GLN A 441 -72.43 -16.70 -39.99
CA GLN A 441 -73.82 -16.79 -39.63
C GLN A 441 -74.68 -15.76 -40.36
N ILE A 442 -74.25 -14.51 -40.41
CA ILE A 442 -74.98 -13.43 -41.16
C ILE A 442 -75.05 -13.76 -42.66
N ALA A 443 -74.00 -14.33 -43.22
CA ALA A 443 -73.97 -14.66 -44.65
C ALA A 443 -74.90 -15.83 -45.07
N GLN A 444 -75.36 -16.62 -44.10
CA GLN A 444 -76.27 -17.76 -44.35
C GLN A 444 -77.74 -17.39 -44.17
N LEU A 445 -78.08 -16.21 -43.73
CA LEU A 445 -79.45 -15.71 -43.50
C LEU A 445 -80.02 -15.00 -44.69
N ASP A 446 -81.34 -15.11 -44.87
CA ASP A 446 -82.05 -14.42 -45.93
C ASP A 446 -82.35 -12.96 -45.55
N PRO A 447 -81.94 -11.93 -46.35
CA PRO A 447 -82.09 -10.50 -46.02
C PRO A 447 -83.52 -10.03 -45.76
N GLU A 448 -84.51 -10.69 -46.39
CA GLU A 448 -85.89 -10.26 -46.25
C GLU A 448 -86.61 -10.95 -45.06
N SER A 449 -86.43 -12.24 -44.91
CA SER A 449 -87.12 -12.99 -43.85
C SER A 449 -86.44 -12.91 -42.47
N ASP A 450 -85.10 -12.68 -42.38
CA ASP A 450 -84.28 -12.73 -41.15
C ASP A 450 -83.77 -11.36 -40.74
N ALA A 451 -84.30 -10.27 -41.24
CA ALA A 451 -83.82 -8.89 -41.04
C ALA A 451 -83.55 -8.52 -39.58
N ASN A 452 -84.41 -8.92 -38.62
CA ASN A 452 -84.18 -8.66 -37.20
C ASN A 452 -83.03 -9.46 -36.58
N LEU A 453 -82.84 -10.71 -37.06
CA LEU A 453 -81.73 -11.54 -36.59
C LEU A 453 -80.41 -11.05 -37.16
N ILE A 454 -80.36 -10.65 -38.39
CA ILE A 454 -79.20 -10.00 -39.03
C ILE A 454 -78.81 -8.72 -38.29
N ALA A 455 -79.77 -7.88 -37.96
CA ALA A 455 -79.49 -6.65 -37.17
C ALA A 455 -78.89 -6.97 -35.80
N SER A 456 -79.44 -7.98 -35.09
CA SER A 456 -78.88 -8.41 -33.79
C SER A 456 -77.45 -8.95 -33.89
N LEU A 457 -77.19 -9.86 -34.88
CA LEU A 457 -75.84 -10.44 -35.07
C LEU A 457 -74.87 -9.36 -35.56
N THR A 458 -75.29 -8.39 -36.32
CA THR A 458 -74.45 -7.24 -36.74
C THR A 458 -74.02 -6.42 -35.55
N VAL A 459 -74.91 -6.14 -34.61
CA VAL A 459 -74.52 -5.45 -33.35
C VAL A 459 -73.55 -6.27 -32.54
N GLN A 460 -73.75 -7.59 -32.40
CA GLN A 460 -72.80 -8.46 -31.69
C GLN A 460 -71.43 -8.45 -32.37
N LYS A 461 -71.39 -8.52 -33.69
CA LYS A 461 -70.15 -8.42 -34.50
C LYS A 461 -69.43 -7.10 -34.24
N GLN A 462 -70.14 -5.93 -34.28
CA GLN A 462 -69.57 -4.63 -33.96
C GLN A 462 -68.98 -4.57 -32.56
N VAL A 463 -69.64 -5.17 -31.59
CA VAL A 463 -69.10 -5.25 -30.20
C VAL A 463 -67.84 -6.07 -30.15
N ALA A 464 -67.82 -7.24 -30.82
CA ALA A 464 -66.62 -8.08 -30.90
C ALA A 464 -65.48 -7.38 -31.66
N GLU A 465 -65.74 -6.63 -32.73
CA GLU A 465 -64.76 -5.83 -33.47
C GLU A 465 -64.17 -4.72 -32.53
N GLY A 466 -65.03 -4.04 -31.77
CA GLY A 466 -64.60 -3.04 -30.79
C GLY A 466 -63.67 -3.62 -29.73
N LYS A 467 -63.98 -4.79 -29.17
CA LYS A 467 -63.18 -5.54 -28.20
C LYS A 467 -61.85 -5.95 -28.80
N LYS A 468 -61.87 -6.57 -30.02
CA LYS A 468 -60.62 -6.96 -30.72
C LYS A 468 -59.70 -5.77 -30.88
N LYS A 469 -60.20 -4.65 -31.40
CA LYS A 469 -59.42 -3.41 -31.58
C LYS A 469 -58.79 -2.94 -30.26
N SER A 470 -59.49 -3.05 -29.13
CA SER A 470 -58.98 -2.68 -27.82
C SER A 470 -57.80 -3.58 -27.43
N PHE A 471 -57.86 -4.92 -27.68
CA PHE A 471 -56.75 -5.83 -27.38
C PHE A 471 -55.60 -5.66 -28.37
N ASP A 472 -55.83 -5.40 -29.64
CA ASP A 472 -54.78 -5.07 -30.62
C ASP A 472 -53.97 -3.83 -30.18
N ASN A 473 -54.65 -2.81 -29.64
CA ASN A 473 -53.98 -1.63 -29.10
C ASN A 473 -53.11 -2.00 -27.88
N LYS A 474 -53.59 -2.83 -26.97
CA LYS A 474 -52.82 -3.30 -25.82
C LYS A 474 -51.61 -4.15 -26.22
N VAL A 475 -51.76 -4.98 -27.24
CA VAL A 475 -50.62 -5.71 -27.86
C VAL A 475 -49.55 -4.74 -28.35
N ALA A 476 -49.94 -3.74 -29.10
CA ALA A 476 -49.00 -2.74 -29.61
C ALA A 476 -48.30 -1.94 -28.49
N GLU A 477 -49.06 -1.48 -27.51
CA GLU A 477 -48.51 -0.79 -26.32
C GLU A 477 -47.51 -1.63 -25.54
N THR A 478 -47.82 -2.91 -25.29
CA THR A 478 -46.94 -3.85 -24.58
C THR A 478 -45.67 -4.14 -25.39
N GLN A 479 -45.79 -4.28 -26.71
CA GLN A 479 -44.61 -4.46 -27.58
C GLN A 479 -43.67 -3.24 -27.53
N VAL A 480 -44.23 -2.04 -27.49
CA VAL A 480 -43.45 -0.78 -27.31
C VAL A 480 -42.76 -0.77 -25.95
N ALA A 481 -43.45 -1.19 -24.89
CA ALA A 481 -42.88 -1.26 -23.54
C ALA A 481 -41.71 -2.27 -23.49
N ILE A 482 -41.86 -3.46 -24.09
CA ILE A 482 -40.79 -4.46 -24.20
C ILE A 482 -39.59 -3.90 -24.96
N LYS A 483 -39.82 -3.18 -26.07
CA LYS A 483 -38.76 -2.55 -26.86
C LYS A 483 -37.99 -1.51 -26.02
N LYS A 484 -38.70 -0.62 -25.35
CA LYS A 484 -38.07 0.37 -24.47
C LYS A 484 -37.24 -0.27 -23.36
N LEU A 485 -37.75 -1.33 -22.73
CA LEU A 485 -37.03 -2.05 -21.66
C LEU A 485 -35.70 -2.65 -22.19
N LYS A 486 -35.71 -3.21 -23.40
CA LYS A 486 -34.50 -3.71 -24.08
C LYS A 486 -33.48 -2.61 -24.42
N GLU A 487 -33.96 -1.47 -24.89
CA GLU A 487 -33.10 -0.31 -25.24
C GLU A 487 -32.44 0.27 -23.99
N THR A 488 -33.14 0.31 -22.84
CA THR A 488 -32.58 0.77 -21.58
C THR A 488 -31.45 -0.13 -21.08
N GLN A 489 -31.50 -1.42 -21.35
CA GLN A 489 -30.42 -2.34 -20.98
C GLN A 489 -29.24 -2.30 -21.98
N GLY A 490 -29.50 -2.12 -23.28
CA GLY A 490 -28.47 -1.99 -24.32
C GLY A 490 -27.62 -0.70 -24.14
N GLY A 491 -28.24 0.41 -23.71
CA GLY A 491 -27.55 1.66 -23.43
C GLY A 491 -26.66 1.65 -22.18
N ASN A 492 -26.88 0.70 -21.26
CA ASN A 492 -26.01 0.49 -20.10
C ASN A 492 -24.81 -0.43 -20.36
N ALA A 493 -24.80 -1.14 -21.51
CA ALA A 493 -23.69 -2.04 -21.85
C ALA A 493 -22.51 -1.31 -22.56
N ASP A 494 -22.74 -0.15 -23.17
CA ASP A 494 -21.72 0.62 -23.89
C ASP A 494 -21.07 1.74 -23.04
N GLY A 495 -21.46 1.86 -21.77
CA GLY A 495 -21.00 2.92 -20.85
C GLY A 495 -20.14 2.45 -19.68
N LEU A 496 -19.52 1.25 -19.74
CA LEU A 496 -18.65 0.72 -18.69
C LEU A 496 -17.28 0.31 -19.24
#